data_98f6f3077f91d913cf4b600f125e62c8
#
_entry.id   98f6f3077f91d913cf4b600f125e62c8
#
_cell.length_a   1.000
_cell.length_b   1.000
_cell.length_c   1.000
_cell.angle_alpha   90.00
_cell.angle_beta   90.00
_cell.angle_gamma   90.00
#
_symmetry.space_group_name_H-M   'P 1'
#
loop_
_entity.id
_entity.type
_entity.pdbx_description
1 polymer ?
#
loop_
_entity_poly.entity_id
_entity_poly.type
_entity_poly.pdbx_seq_one_letter_code
_entity_poly.pdbx_strand_id
1 'polypeptide(L)'
;MLALEGEDWETGSPAEYGKQREVLGLRMEGTVVLVLPILPSYARNRMVQMGIPFIVPGSQIFIPNAFIDLRETFPRAYPKGRQTLSPAAQCTVLYQMLRGSLEGIPLKQIAERTRYSPMMATKVKEELEALQICKSTRRGRSMVLHFVTAGRALWEKAKPHLISPVKKATWVRWDRPDHPGLLAGMSALSRRTMIADDRLPTYAVPLAVFQELLERGVFVGCPDAERAKARMEIWAYPPDLLTEGSMVDPLSLYLSLRTSTDDRVQQQLEDLIKEIKW
;
A
#
# COMPACT_ATOMS: atom_id res chain seq x y z
N MET A 1 -9.58 -21.05 -30.19
CA MET A 1 -9.58 -20.26 -28.95
C MET A 1 -10.96 -19.65 -28.81
N LEU A 2 -11.71 -20.01 -27.77
CA LEU A 2 -13.02 -19.44 -27.48
C LEU A 2 -12.90 -18.60 -26.22
N ALA A 3 -13.26 -17.33 -26.32
CA ALA A 3 -13.41 -16.44 -25.18
C ALA A 3 -14.89 -16.47 -24.77
N LEU A 4 -15.17 -16.68 -23.49
CA LEU A 4 -16.50 -16.53 -22.91
C LEU A 4 -16.52 -15.22 -22.12
N GLU A 5 -17.34 -14.30 -22.58
CA GLU A 5 -17.66 -13.07 -21.93
C GLU A 5 -19.04 -13.22 -21.30
N GLY A 6 -19.16 -13.10 -19.98
CA GLY A 6 -20.43 -13.21 -19.26
C GLY A 6 -20.75 -11.90 -18.55
N GLU A 7 -21.98 -11.44 -18.68
CA GLU A 7 -22.45 -10.18 -18.06
C GLU A 7 -22.67 -10.26 -16.54
N ASP A 8 -22.72 -11.48 -15.94
CA ASP A 8 -23.06 -11.70 -14.52
C ASP A 8 -21.90 -12.34 -13.71
N TRP A 9 -20.67 -11.85 -13.85
CA TRP A 9 -19.51 -12.37 -13.11
C TRP A 9 -19.32 -11.68 -11.77
N GLU A 10 -20.26 -11.84 -10.86
CA GLU A 10 -19.98 -11.62 -9.45
C GLU A 10 -19.10 -12.78 -8.96
N THR A 11 -17.79 -12.51 -8.89
CA THR A 11 -16.76 -13.21 -8.10
C THR A 11 -16.92 -14.72 -7.90
N GLY A 12 -16.75 -15.51 -8.96
CA GLY A 12 -16.59 -16.96 -8.85
C GLY A 12 -15.28 -17.34 -8.14
N SER A 13 -15.28 -18.45 -7.41
CA SER A 13 -14.06 -18.99 -6.82
C SER A 13 -13.16 -19.62 -7.88
N PRO A 14 -11.82 -19.68 -7.69
CA PRO A 14 -10.92 -20.40 -8.60
C PRO A 14 -11.30 -21.85 -8.88
N ALA A 15 -11.92 -22.53 -7.91
CA ALA A 15 -12.41 -23.89 -8.06
C ALA A 15 -13.64 -23.97 -9.00
N GLU A 16 -14.52 -22.98 -8.97
CA GLU A 16 -15.67 -22.89 -9.88
C GLU A 16 -15.21 -22.63 -11.31
N TYR A 17 -14.25 -21.73 -11.51
CA TYR A 17 -13.63 -21.51 -12.81
C TYR A 17 -12.97 -22.77 -13.37
N GLY A 18 -12.33 -23.57 -12.52
CA GLY A 18 -11.77 -24.87 -12.91
C GLY A 18 -12.84 -25.84 -13.42
N LYS A 19 -13.95 -25.99 -12.69
CA LYS A 19 -15.08 -26.84 -13.07
C LYS A 19 -15.76 -26.39 -14.37
N GLN A 20 -16.00 -25.09 -14.52
CA GLN A 20 -16.58 -24.53 -15.75
C GLN A 20 -15.70 -24.81 -16.97
N ARG A 21 -14.38 -24.64 -16.82
CA ARG A 21 -13.43 -24.96 -17.87
C ARG A 21 -13.47 -26.43 -18.27
N GLU A 22 -13.55 -27.36 -17.31
CA GLU A 22 -13.65 -28.79 -17.58
C GLU A 22 -14.93 -29.15 -18.36
N VAL A 23 -16.08 -28.62 -17.93
CA VAL A 23 -17.38 -28.84 -18.60
C VAL A 23 -17.35 -28.32 -20.04
N LEU A 24 -16.74 -27.18 -20.28
CA LEU A 24 -16.60 -26.58 -21.61
C LEU A 24 -15.61 -27.35 -22.46
N GLY A 25 -14.49 -27.80 -21.88
CA GLY A 25 -13.48 -28.59 -22.57
C GLY A 25 -14.00 -29.98 -23.05
N LEU A 26 -15.01 -30.54 -22.39
CA LEU A 26 -15.67 -31.77 -22.82
C LEU A 26 -16.59 -31.58 -24.05
N ARG A 27 -17.02 -30.35 -24.32
CA ARG A 27 -17.95 -30.02 -25.42
C ARG A 27 -17.30 -29.38 -26.61
N MET A 28 -16.04 -28.97 -26.49
CA MET A 28 -15.37 -28.16 -27.50
C MET A 28 -13.94 -28.64 -27.74
N GLU A 29 -13.56 -28.76 -29.00
CA GLU A 29 -12.17 -29.03 -29.36
C GLU A 29 -11.34 -27.75 -29.19
N GLY A 30 -10.28 -27.81 -28.37
CA GLY A 30 -9.33 -26.72 -28.21
C GLY A 30 -9.07 -26.31 -26.74
N THR A 31 -8.23 -25.32 -26.56
CA THR A 31 -7.92 -24.75 -25.24
C THR A 31 -8.95 -23.70 -24.85
N VAL A 32 -9.68 -23.96 -23.77
CA VAL A 32 -10.60 -22.97 -23.17
C VAL A 32 -9.82 -21.97 -22.36
N VAL A 33 -9.93 -20.68 -22.69
CA VAL A 33 -9.31 -19.58 -21.98
C VAL A 33 -10.40 -18.67 -21.42
N LEU A 34 -10.34 -18.40 -20.12
CA LEU A 34 -11.31 -17.53 -19.45
C LEU A 34 -10.92 -16.06 -19.61
N VAL A 35 -11.82 -15.22 -20.08
CA VAL A 35 -11.61 -13.76 -20.12
C VAL A 35 -12.41 -13.14 -18.99
N LEU A 36 -11.70 -12.56 -18.01
CA LEU A 36 -12.28 -12.03 -16.79
C LEU A 36 -11.98 -10.53 -16.71
N PRO A 37 -12.96 -9.66 -16.48
CA PRO A 37 -12.74 -8.21 -16.44
C PRO A 37 -11.86 -7.81 -15.26
N ILE A 38 -12.01 -8.50 -14.12
CA ILE A 38 -11.23 -8.27 -12.90
C ILE A 38 -10.98 -9.62 -12.23
N LEU A 39 -9.76 -9.81 -11.70
CA LEU A 39 -9.40 -10.99 -10.94
C LEU A 39 -8.54 -10.60 -9.73
N PRO A 40 -9.01 -10.83 -8.47
CA PRO A 40 -8.24 -10.56 -7.27
C PRO A 40 -6.90 -11.30 -7.24
N SER A 41 -5.88 -10.71 -6.63
CA SER A 41 -4.51 -11.27 -6.64
C SER A 41 -4.44 -12.69 -6.08
N TYR A 42 -5.21 -13.01 -5.04
CA TYR A 42 -5.27 -14.36 -4.47
C TYR A 42 -5.85 -15.39 -5.45
N ALA A 43 -6.95 -15.02 -6.13
CA ALA A 43 -7.61 -15.89 -7.11
C ALA A 43 -6.71 -16.09 -8.33
N ARG A 44 -6.01 -15.03 -8.77
CA ARG A 44 -5.03 -15.06 -9.85
C ARG A 44 -3.90 -16.06 -9.55
N ASN A 45 -3.28 -15.93 -8.37
CA ASN A 45 -2.21 -16.85 -7.95
C ASN A 45 -2.69 -18.29 -7.88
N ARG A 46 -3.91 -18.51 -7.39
CA ARG A 46 -4.50 -19.85 -7.29
C ARG A 46 -4.79 -20.44 -8.68
N MET A 47 -5.29 -19.64 -9.63
CA MET A 47 -5.53 -20.09 -11.01
C MET A 47 -4.22 -20.44 -11.72
N VAL A 48 -3.16 -19.66 -11.52
CA VAL A 48 -1.81 -19.97 -12.02
C VAL A 48 -1.33 -21.31 -11.46
N GLN A 49 -1.45 -21.54 -10.14
CA GLN A 49 -1.08 -22.82 -9.51
C GLN A 49 -1.88 -24.00 -10.05
N MET A 50 -3.15 -23.79 -10.37
CA MET A 50 -4.03 -24.83 -10.93
C MET A 50 -3.87 -25.00 -12.46
N GLY A 51 -3.00 -24.21 -13.11
CA GLY A 51 -2.80 -24.25 -14.56
C GLY A 51 -4.04 -23.85 -15.37
N ILE A 52 -4.93 -23.03 -14.80
CA ILE A 52 -6.15 -22.57 -15.47
C ILE A 52 -5.82 -21.38 -16.37
N PRO A 53 -5.99 -21.49 -17.71
CA PRO A 53 -5.71 -20.37 -18.61
C PRO A 53 -6.72 -19.24 -18.43
N PHE A 54 -6.22 -18.02 -18.34
CA PHE A 54 -7.06 -16.83 -18.23
C PHE A 54 -6.43 -15.60 -18.88
N ILE A 55 -7.28 -14.63 -19.20
CA ILE A 55 -6.91 -13.28 -19.64
C ILE A 55 -7.66 -12.28 -18.77
N VAL A 56 -6.93 -11.36 -18.17
CA VAL A 56 -7.48 -10.16 -17.56
C VAL A 56 -7.05 -8.98 -18.44
N PRO A 57 -7.94 -8.41 -19.26
CA PRO A 57 -7.59 -7.36 -20.20
C PRO A 57 -6.84 -6.21 -19.51
N GLY A 58 -5.71 -5.79 -20.09
CA GLY A 58 -4.88 -4.74 -19.54
C GLY A 58 -4.14 -5.10 -18.24
N SER A 59 -4.03 -6.39 -17.85
CA SER A 59 -3.36 -6.80 -16.62
C SER A 59 -2.52 -8.06 -16.75
N GLN A 60 -3.08 -9.16 -17.19
CA GLN A 60 -2.36 -10.42 -17.29
C GLN A 60 -2.95 -11.35 -18.37
N ILE A 61 -2.08 -12.04 -19.07
CA ILE A 61 -2.40 -13.18 -19.93
C ILE A 61 -1.64 -14.39 -19.40
N PHE A 62 -2.34 -15.45 -19.04
CA PHE A 62 -1.76 -16.71 -18.61
C PHE A 62 -2.33 -17.86 -19.43
N ILE A 63 -1.54 -18.40 -20.34
CA ILE A 63 -1.93 -19.54 -21.20
C ILE A 63 -0.76 -20.54 -21.19
N PRO A 64 -0.72 -21.45 -20.19
CA PRO A 64 0.41 -22.36 -19.99
C PRO A 64 0.66 -23.28 -21.19
N ASN A 65 -0.39 -23.72 -21.88
CA ASN A 65 -0.24 -24.57 -23.06
C ASN A 65 0.39 -23.88 -24.28
N ALA A 66 0.43 -22.53 -24.26
CA ALA A 66 1.11 -21.71 -25.27
C ALA A 66 2.42 -21.13 -24.76
N PHE A 67 2.88 -21.50 -23.54
CA PHE A 67 4.05 -20.93 -22.86
C PHE A 67 3.97 -19.40 -22.67
N ILE A 68 2.75 -18.87 -22.54
CA ILE A 68 2.52 -17.43 -22.37
C ILE A 68 2.16 -17.13 -20.92
N ASP A 69 3.02 -16.37 -20.22
CA ASP A 69 2.74 -15.70 -18.96
C ASP A 69 3.22 -14.25 -19.08
N LEU A 70 2.39 -13.39 -19.63
CA LEU A 70 2.65 -11.95 -19.73
C LEU A 70 1.98 -11.25 -18.57
N ARG A 71 2.80 -10.65 -17.73
CA ARG A 71 2.35 -9.80 -16.60
C ARG A 71 2.73 -8.37 -16.90
N GLU A 72 1.75 -7.53 -17.10
CA GLU A 72 1.98 -6.11 -17.04
C GLU A 72 1.94 -5.69 -15.57
N THR A 73 3.01 -5.09 -15.09
CA THR A 73 3.06 -4.40 -13.81
C THR A 73 2.40 -3.03 -13.99
N PHE A 74 1.07 -3.03 -14.14
CA PHE A 74 0.36 -1.77 -14.03
C PHE A 74 0.37 -1.32 -12.57
N PRO A 75 0.59 -0.04 -12.29
CA PRO A 75 0.17 0.51 -11.02
C PRO A 75 -1.32 0.12 -10.86
N ARG A 76 -1.67 -0.45 -9.70
CA ARG A 76 -3.04 -0.92 -9.40
C ARG A 76 -4.04 0.06 -10.00
N ALA A 77 -4.82 -0.38 -10.99
CA ALA A 77 -5.94 0.39 -11.48
C ALA A 77 -6.92 0.53 -10.32
N TYR A 78 -6.90 1.69 -9.69
CA TYR A 78 -7.92 2.07 -8.73
C TYR A 78 -9.25 2.19 -9.48
N PRO A 79 -10.38 1.80 -8.87
CA PRO A 79 -11.68 1.96 -9.50
C PRO A 79 -11.81 3.37 -10.05
N LYS A 80 -12.18 3.53 -11.31
CA LYS A 80 -12.44 4.83 -11.94
C LYS A 80 -13.43 5.58 -11.05
N GLY A 81 -12.94 6.65 -10.38
CA GLY A 81 -13.75 7.48 -9.48
C GLY A 81 -13.14 7.76 -8.10
N ARG A 82 -12.23 6.95 -7.57
CA ARG A 82 -11.52 7.27 -6.32
C ARG A 82 -10.17 7.89 -6.64
N GLN A 83 -10.08 9.20 -6.54
CA GLN A 83 -8.78 9.89 -6.52
C GLN A 83 -8.07 9.51 -5.21
N THR A 84 -6.92 8.85 -5.31
CA THR A 84 -6.04 8.58 -4.17
C THR A 84 -4.99 9.66 -4.08
N LEU A 85 -4.59 10.00 -2.86
CA LEU A 85 -3.49 10.93 -2.63
C LEU A 85 -2.15 10.32 -3.06
N SER A 86 -1.30 11.14 -3.64
CA SER A 86 0.10 10.79 -3.83
C SER A 86 0.78 10.55 -2.48
N PRO A 87 1.90 9.80 -2.43
CA PRO A 87 2.63 9.59 -1.19
C PRO A 87 3.03 10.89 -0.48
N ALA A 88 3.39 11.93 -1.23
CA ALA A 88 3.75 13.21 -0.66
C ALA A 88 2.54 13.94 -0.06
N ALA A 89 1.40 13.94 -0.74
CA ALA A 89 0.16 14.52 -0.24
C ALA A 89 -0.35 13.75 0.99
N GLN A 90 -0.32 12.42 0.95
CA GLN A 90 -0.66 11.56 2.09
C GLN A 90 0.25 11.86 3.29
N CYS A 91 1.57 11.87 3.11
CA CYS A 91 2.53 12.18 4.16
C CYS A 91 2.28 13.57 4.77
N THR A 92 1.94 14.57 3.95
CA THR A 92 1.63 15.93 4.42
C THR A 92 0.36 15.96 5.28
N VAL A 93 -0.69 15.25 4.90
CA VAL A 93 -1.92 15.16 5.70
C VAL A 93 -1.68 14.42 7.02
N LEU A 94 -0.92 13.33 6.98
CA LEU A 94 -0.56 12.59 8.20
C LEU A 94 0.33 13.43 9.12
N TYR A 95 1.27 14.21 8.55
CA TYR A 95 2.11 15.13 9.31
C TYR A 95 1.26 16.17 10.06
N GLN A 96 0.28 16.78 9.38
CA GLN A 96 -0.68 17.71 9.99
C GLN A 96 -1.39 17.12 11.21
N MET A 97 -1.71 15.82 11.16
CA MET A 97 -2.45 15.16 12.26
C MET A 97 -1.55 14.71 13.41
N LEU A 98 -0.30 14.34 13.14
CA LEU A 98 0.55 13.62 14.10
C LEU A 98 1.71 14.43 14.66
N ARG A 99 2.28 15.37 13.87
CA ARG A 99 3.56 16.00 14.21
C ARG A 99 3.46 17.47 14.57
N GLY A 100 2.54 18.17 13.94
CA GLY A 100 2.36 19.57 14.23
C GLY A 100 1.62 20.30 13.13
N SER A 101 1.01 21.40 13.52
CA SER A 101 0.13 22.13 12.62
C SER A 101 0.88 22.68 11.42
N LEU A 102 0.38 22.33 10.24
CA LEU A 102 0.68 22.96 8.96
C LEU A 102 -0.38 24.00 8.59
N GLU A 103 -1.34 24.22 9.49
CA GLU A 103 -2.42 25.19 9.31
C GLU A 103 -1.88 26.62 9.26
N GLY A 104 -2.27 27.38 8.26
CA GLY A 104 -1.94 28.79 8.15
C GLY A 104 -0.48 29.09 7.85
N ILE A 105 0.35 28.12 7.45
CA ILE A 105 1.75 28.34 7.12
C ILE A 105 2.02 28.34 5.61
N PRO A 106 3.08 29.07 5.16
CA PRO A 106 3.48 29.13 3.76
C PRO A 106 3.91 27.78 3.20
N LEU A 107 3.61 27.50 1.92
CA LEU A 107 4.00 26.25 1.24
C LEU A 107 5.51 25.98 1.30
N LYS A 108 6.35 27.03 1.30
CA LYS A 108 7.79 26.87 1.47
C LYS A 108 8.14 26.20 2.81
N GLN A 109 7.51 26.63 3.89
CA GLN A 109 7.73 26.04 5.22
C GLN A 109 7.13 24.63 5.32
N ILE A 110 6.01 24.36 4.61
CA ILE A 110 5.48 22.99 4.50
C ILE A 110 6.50 22.10 3.81
N ALA A 111 7.08 22.55 2.70
CA ALA A 111 8.12 21.81 1.98
C ALA A 111 9.32 21.47 2.88
N GLU A 112 9.80 22.46 3.66
CA GLU A 112 10.91 22.29 4.61
C GLU A 112 10.55 21.25 5.70
N ARG A 113 9.37 21.38 6.33
CA ARG A 113 8.93 20.48 7.42
C ARG A 113 8.69 19.05 6.94
N THR A 114 8.19 18.89 5.73
CA THR A 114 7.89 17.58 5.14
C THR A 114 9.06 17.01 4.32
N ARG A 115 10.20 17.72 4.27
CA ARG A 115 11.41 17.34 3.51
C ARG A 115 11.14 17.13 2.01
N TYR A 116 10.17 17.85 1.46
CA TYR A 116 9.86 17.85 0.02
C TYR A 116 10.36 19.12 -0.66
N SER A 117 10.48 19.07 -1.99
CA SER A 117 10.81 20.26 -2.77
C SER A 117 9.63 21.24 -2.81
N PRO A 118 9.87 22.56 -3.02
CA PRO A 118 8.79 23.55 -3.20
C PRO A 118 7.83 23.19 -4.34
N MET A 119 8.34 22.60 -5.43
CA MET A 119 7.52 22.12 -6.54
C MET A 119 6.58 20.99 -6.08
N MET A 120 7.08 20.06 -5.27
CA MET A 120 6.26 18.97 -4.73
C MET A 120 5.19 19.52 -3.78
N ALA A 121 5.51 20.49 -2.92
CA ALA A 121 4.52 21.12 -2.04
C ALA A 121 3.41 21.83 -2.83
N THR A 122 3.71 22.39 -4.01
CA THR A 122 2.69 22.96 -4.91
C THR A 122 1.76 21.87 -5.45
N LYS A 123 2.31 20.74 -5.90
CA LYS A 123 1.50 19.59 -6.35
C LYS A 123 0.65 19.01 -5.23
N VAL A 124 1.21 18.86 -4.03
CA VAL A 124 0.48 18.43 -2.83
C VAL A 124 -0.71 19.35 -2.56
N LYS A 125 -0.50 20.67 -2.60
CA LYS A 125 -1.59 21.66 -2.45
C LYS A 125 -2.71 21.40 -3.46
N GLU A 126 -2.36 21.25 -4.75
CA GLU A 126 -3.33 21.03 -5.83
C GLU A 126 -4.14 19.73 -5.63
N GLU A 127 -3.49 18.65 -5.23
CA GLU A 127 -4.17 17.39 -4.92
C GLU A 127 -5.13 17.52 -3.73
N LEU A 128 -4.69 18.17 -2.65
CA LEU A 128 -5.50 18.35 -1.45
C LEU A 128 -6.69 19.29 -1.69
N GLU A 129 -6.53 20.32 -2.52
CA GLU A 129 -7.61 21.21 -2.94
C GLU A 129 -8.64 20.49 -3.81
N ALA A 130 -8.19 19.67 -4.77
CA ALA A 130 -9.06 18.87 -5.64
C ALA A 130 -9.97 17.93 -4.85
N LEU A 131 -9.47 17.39 -3.73
CA LEU A 131 -10.23 16.53 -2.80
C LEU A 131 -10.94 17.32 -1.68
N GLN A 132 -10.89 18.64 -1.73
CA GLN A 132 -11.49 19.51 -0.72
C GLN A 132 -11.01 19.23 0.72
N ILE A 133 -9.79 18.71 0.87
CA ILE A 133 -9.14 18.46 2.15
C ILE A 133 -8.54 19.77 2.70
N CYS A 134 -8.07 20.65 1.81
CA CYS A 134 -7.59 21.97 2.16
C CYS A 134 -8.09 23.03 1.19
N LYS A 135 -7.80 24.29 1.53
CA LYS A 135 -7.89 25.47 0.68
C LYS A 135 -6.59 26.25 0.79
N SER A 136 -6.21 27.02 -0.21
CA SER A 136 -5.08 27.93 -0.08
C SER A 136 -5.50 29.39 -0.24
N THR A 137 -4.81 30.26 0.47
CA THR A 137 -4.98 31.72 0.36
C THR A 137 -3.63 32.36 0.05
N ARG A 138 -3.67 33.49 -0.65
CA ARG A 138 -2.46 34.26 -0.93
C ARG A 138 -2.21 35.25 0.20
N ARG A 139 -1.04 35.17 0.83
CA ARG A 139 -0.58 36.13 1.83
C ARG A 139 0.71 36.79 1.35
N GLY A 140 0.60 37.99 0.81
CA GLY A 140 1.71 38.67 0.14
C GLY A 140 2.21 37.87 -1.07
N ARG A 141 3.49 37.47 -1.06
CA ARG A 141 4.09 36.65 -2.13
C ARG A 141 3.97 35.14 -1.91
N SER A 142 3.43 34.71 -0.78
CA SER A 142 3.36 33.31 -0.39
C SER A 142 1.95 32.77 -0.48
N MET A 143 1.83 31.50 -0.88
CA MET A 143 0.60 30.71 -0.74
C MET A 143 0.61 30.03 0.63
N VAL A 144 -0.50 30.13 1.34
CA VAL A 144 -0.71 29.58 2.68
C VAL A 144 -1.78 28.52 2.62
N LEU A 145 -1.54 27.39 3.28
CA LEU A 145 -2.46 26.24 3.29
C LEU A 145 -3.39 26.29 4.51
N HIS A 146 -4.67 26.00 4.29
CA HIS A 146 -5.69 25.89 5.34
C HIS A 146 -6.43 24.56 5.20
N PHE A 147 -6.43 23.74 6.24
CA PHE A 147 -7.19 22.50 6.26
C PHE A 147 -8.67 22.78 6.56
N VAL A 148 -9.56 22.09 5.85
CA VAL A 148 -11.02 22.32 5.99
C VAL A 148 -11.53 21.83 7.36
N THR A 149 -10.87 20.82 7.91
CA THR A 149 -11.17 20.23 9.22
C THR A 149 -9.87 19.86 9.92
N ALA A 150 -9.95 19.49 11.20
CA ALA A 150 -8.79 19.08 11.99
C ALA A 150 -9.06 17.76 12.73
N GLY A 151 -7.99 17.15 13.26
CA GLY A 151 -8.06 15.98 14.10
C GLY A 151 -8.82 14.81 13.42
N ARG A 152 -9.69 14.16 14.19
CA ARG A 152 -10.47 13.02 13.72
C ARG A 152 -11.32 13.32 12.48
N ALA A 153 -11.90 14.50 12.38
CA ALA A 153 -12.69 14.90 11.20
C ALA A 153 -11.83 14.98 9.94
N LEU A 154 -10.57 15.42 10.07
CA LEU A 154 -9.61 15.40 8.95
C LEU A 154 -9.25 13.97 8.56
N TRP A 155 -9.04 13.08 9.53
CA TRP A 155 -8.81 11.67 9.27
C TRP A 155 -9.95 11.01 8.50
N GLU A 156 -11.19 11.15 8.98
CA GLU A 156 -12.35 10.54 8.31
C GLU A 156 -12.55 11.07 6.89
N LYS A 157 -12.26 12.35 6.66
CA LYS A 157 -12.32 12.96 5.34
C LYS A 157 -11.21 12.45 4.42
N ALA A 158 -9.99 12.32 4.92
CA ALA A 158 -8.84 11.89 4.12
C ALA A 158 -8.80 10.36 3.90
N LYS A 159 -9.23 9.55 4.88
CA LYS A 159 -9.14 8.09 4.91
C LYS A 159 -9.55 7.37 3.61
N PRO A 160 -10.64 7.76 2.90
CA PRO A 160 -11.01 7.14 1.63
C PRO A 160 -9.97 7.32 0.51
N HIS A 161 -9.12 8.34 0.61
CA HIS A 161 -8.12 8.72 -0.39
C HIS A 161 -6.71 8.24 -0.02
N LEU A 162 -6.51 7.74 1.21
CA LEU A 162 -5.23 7.24 1.68
C LEU A 162 -5.00 5.79 1.20
N ILE A 163 -3.74 5.45 0.96
CA ILE A 163 -3.31 4.12 0.53
C ILE A 163 -2.26 3.56 1.48
N SER A 164 -1.98 2.25 1.38
CA SER A 164 -0.86 1.65 2.11
C SER A 164 0.45 2.35 1.79
N PRO A 165 1.27 2.72 2.78
CA PRO A 165 2.59 3.27 2.53
C PRO A 165 3.57 2.24 1.96
N VAL A 166 3.30 0.96 2.13
CA VAL A 166 4.18 -0.14 1.71
C VAL A 166 4.14 -0.31 0.20
N LYS A 167 5.25 0.00 -0.47
CA LYS A 167 5.43 -0.25 -1.91
C LYS A 167 5.86 -1.68 -2.19
N LYS A 168 6.77 -2.18 -1.37
CA LYS A 168 7.35 -3.52 -1.50
C LYS A 168 7.74 -4.02 -0.13
N ALA A 169 7.68 -5.33 0.07
CA ALA A 169 8.28 -6.01 1.22
C ALA A 169 9.24 -7.09 0.73
N THR A 170 10.32 -7.30 1.45
CA THR A 170 11.33 -8.30 1.14
C THR A 170 11.91 -8.89 2.41
N TRP A 171 12.47 -10.08 2.31
CA TRP A 171 13.19 -10.72 3.40
C TRP A 171 14.65 -10.33 3.35
N VAL A 172 15.23 -10.03 4.52
CA VAL A 172 16.63 -9.64 4.63
C VAL A 172 17.33 -10.33 5.81
N ARG A 173 18.65 -10.47 5.65
CA ARG A 173 19.56 -10.84 6.72
C ARG A 173 20.57 -9.73 6.92
N TRP A 174 20.90 -9.45 8.17
CA TRP A 174 22.04 -8.60 8.55
C TRP A 174 22.67 -9.15 9.82
N ASP A 175 23.95 -8.84 10.01
CA ASP A 175 24.75 -9.40 11.12
C ASP A 175 25.18 -8.31 12.12
N ARG A 176 24.48 -7.17 12.13
CA ARG A 176 24.73 -6.07 13.07
C ARG A 176 23.67 -6.03 14.17
N PRO A 177 24.02 -5.53 15.39
CA PRO A 177 23.04 -5.40 16.47
C PRO A 177 21.98 -4.32 16.20
N ASP A 178 22.30 -3.32 15.36
CA ASP A 178 21.43 -2.18 15.09
C ASP A 178 20.34 -2.56 14.08
N HIS A 179 19.10 -2.16 14.36
CA HIS A 179 18.03 -2.27 13.38
C HIS A 179 18.02 -1.02 12.49
N PRO A 180 17.94 -1.18 11.19
CA PRO A 180 18.16 -0.09 10.24
C PRO A 180 16.90 0.72 9.89
N GLY A 181 15.78 0.46 10.54
CA GLY A 181 14.49 1.09 10.25
C GLY A 181 13.60 1.18 11.48
N LEU A 182 12.43 1.75 11.30
CA LEU A 182 11.41 1.78 12.34
C LEU A 182 10.63 0.47 12.38
N LEU A 183 10.31 -0.01 13.56
CA LEU A 183 9.48 -1.19 13.74
C LEU A 183 8.11 -0.94 13.07
N ALA A 184 7.63 -1.88 12.27
CA ALA A 184 6.45 -1.75 11.41
C ALA A 184 5.62 -3.04 11.40
N GLY A 185 4.56 -3.07 10.61
CA GLY A 185 3.73 -4.24 10.41
C GLY A 185 3.22 -4.85 11.71
N MET A 186 3.15 -6.19 11.76
CA MET A 186 2.71 -6.91 12.95
C MET A 186 3.59 -6.65 14.16
N SER A 187 4.89 -6.46 13.97
CA SER A 187 5.81 -6.18 15.08
C SER A 187 5.53 -4.84 15.76
N ALA A 188 5.14 -3.81 15.01
CA ALA A 188 4.71 -2.53 15.60
C ALA A 188 3.32 -2.64 16.26
N LEU A 189 2.41 -3.42 15.66
CA LEU A 189 1.07 -3.62 16.21
C LEU A 189 1.13 -4.38 17.54
N SER A 190 1.92 -5.46 17.62
CA SER A 190 2.10 -6.26 18.84
C SER A 190 2.69 -5.47 20.02
N ARG A 191 3.50 -4.44 19.74
CA ARG A 191 4.05 -3.56 20.79
C ARG A 191 3.03 -2.54 21.32
N ARG A 192 1.96 -2.32 20.59
CA ARG A 192 0.89 -1.36 20.94
C ARG A 192 -0.37 -2.05 21.47
N THR A 193 -0.47 -3.37 21.25
CA THR A 193 -1.67 -4.15 21.53
C THR A 193 -1.31 -5.50 22.14
N MET A 194 -2.31 -6.31 22.48
CA MET A 194 -2.11 -7.66 23.02
C MET A 194 -2.02 -8.76 21.95
N ILE A 195 -1.91 -8.38 20.66
CA ILE A 195 -1.76 -9.37 19.59
C ILE A 195 -0.34 -9.95 19.59
N ALA A 196 -0.22 -11.23 19.24
CA ALA A 196 1.10 -11.85 19.12
C ALA A 196 1.86 -11.28 17.90
N ASP A 197 3.19 -11.13 18.06
CA ASP A 197 4.08 -10.73 16.98
C ASP A 197 4.28 -11.88 15.98
N ASP A 198 4.70 -11.55 14.77
CA ASP A 198 5.18 -12.52 13.80
C ASP A 198 6.52 -13.14 14.25
N ARG A 199 6.87 -14.29 13.67
CA ARG A 199 8.13 -14.97 13.95
C ARG A 199 9.36 -14.09 13.69
N LEU A 200 9.29 -13.25 12.67
CA LEU A 200 10.38 -12.35 12.27
C LEU A 200 9.92 -10.90 12.39
N PRO A 201 10.78 -10.04 12.97
CA PRO A 201 10.45 -8.63 13.10
C PRO A 201 10.30 -7.97 11.72
N THR A 202 9.36 -7.01 11.64
CA THR A 202 9.13 -6.20 10.44
C THR A 202 9.59 -4.77 10.69
N TYR A 203 10.38 -4.22 9.76
CA TYR A 203 10.87 -2.84 9.79
C TYR A 203 10.49 -2.09 8.53
N ALA A 204 10.28 -0.77 8.66
CA ALA A 204 10.01 0.13 7.56
C ALA A 204 11.19 1.06 7.29
N VAL A 205 11.53 1.23 6.01
CA VAL A 205 12.55 2.17 5.54
C VAL A 205 12.10 2.87 4.25
N PRO A 206 12.59 4.09 3.95
CA PRO A 206 12.45 4.69 2.63
C PRO A 206 13.27 3.92 1.58
N LEU A 207 12.87 4.01 0.32
CA LEU A 207 13.57 3.33 -0.78
C LEU A 207 15.05 3.71 -0.88
N ALA A 208 15.36 4.99 -0.73
CA ALA A 208 16.76 5.46 -0.82
C ALA A 208 17.65 4.85 0.28
N VAL A 209 17.15 4.80 1.52
CA VAL A 209 17.86 4.17 2.63
C VAL A 209 18.02 2.67 2.41
N PHE A 210 16.97 2.01 1.90
CA PHE A 210 17.06 0.57 1.60
C PHE A 210 18.13 0.27 0.54
N GLN A 211 18.19 1.06 -0.53
CA GLN A 211 19.19 0.92 -1.58
C GLN A 211 20.62 1.16 -1.06
N GLU A 212 20.82 2.23 -0.31
CA GLU A 212 22.12 2.54 0.31
C GLU A 212 22.61 1.38 1.20
N LEU A 213 21.73 0.81 2.02
CA LEU A 213 22.10 -0.27 2.92
C LEU A 213 22.41 -1.58 2.20
N LEU A 214 21.73 -1.84 1.05
CA LEU A 214 22.07 -2.96 0.17
C LEU A 214 23.45 -2.76 -0.48
N GLU A 215 23.70 -1.59 -1.05
CA GLU A 215 24.99 -1.27 -1.71
C GLU A 215 26.17 -1.33 -0.75
N ARG A 216 25.97 -0.91 0.49
CA ARG A 216 26.97 -1.00 1.58
C ARG A 216 27.11 -2.40 2.15
N GLY A 217 26.36 -3.39 1.67
CA GLY A 217 26.39 -4.76 2.17
C GLY A 217 25.91 -4.91 3.63
N VAL A 218 25.18 -3.94 4.15
CA VAL A 218 24.58 -4.01 5.50
C VAL A 218 23.45 -5.02 5.52
N PHE A 219 22.71 -5.13 4.42
CA PHE A 219 21.70 -6.14 4.19
C PHE A 219 22.09 -7.10 3.08
N VAL A 220 21.64 -8.33 3.24
CA VAL A 220 21.62 -9.32 2.17
C VAL A 220 20.16 -9.74 1.96
N GLY A 221 19.66 -9.59 0.73
CA GLY A 221 18.33 -10.06 0.37
C GLY A 221 18.24 -11.59 0.53
N CYS A 222 17.12 -12.06 1.09
CA CYS A 222 16.83 -13.49 1.23
C CYS A 222 15.67 -13.87 0.33
N PRO A 223 15.72 -15.05 -0.36
CA PRO A 223 14.62 -15.50 -1.19
C PRO A 223 13.41 -15.94 -0.36
N ASP A 224 13.62 -16.38 0.86
CA ASP A 224 12.60 -16.92 1.75
C ASP A 224 12.77 -16.43 3.20
N ALA A 225 11.71 -16.63 4.00
CA ALA A 225 11.67 -16.26 5.41
C ALA A 225 12.56 -17.15 6.30
N GLU A 226 12.89 -18.37 5.87
CA GLU A 226 13.63 -19.33 6.72
C GLU A 226 15.07 -18.86 6.96
N ARG A 227 15.65 -18.21 5.96
CA ARG A 227 17.03 -17.69 6.01
C ARG A 227 17.10 -16.23 6.44
N ALA A 228 15.95 -15.58 6.57
CA ALA A 228 15.87 -14.17 6.93
C ALA A 228 15.99 -13.96 8.44
N LYS A 229 16.42 -12.76 8.83
CA LYS A 229 16.37 -12.26 10.21
C LYS A 229 15.24 -11.23 10.42
N ALA A 230 14.75 -10.64 9.32
CA ALA A 230 13.60 -9.73 9.36
C ALA A 230 12.90 -9.61 8.01
N ARG A 231 11.70 -9.05 8.06
CA ARG A 231 10.97 -8.51 6.93
C ARG A 231 11.22 -7.00 6.83
N MET A 232 11.57 -6.53 5.64
CA MET A 232 11.78 -5.13 5.37
C MET A 232 10.68 -4.59 4.48
N GLU A 233 9.94 -3.59 4.95
CA GLU A 233 8.95 -2.85 4.20
C GLU A 233 9.58 -1.58 3.62
N ILE A 234 9.52 -1.43 2.30
CA ILE A 234 9.99 -0.25 1.60
C ILE A 234 8.80 0.68 1.43
N TRP A 235 8.83 1.82 2.12
CA TRP A 235 7.72 2.75 2.16
C TRP A 235 7.83 3.84 1.10
N ALA A 236 6.68 4.37 0.71
CA ALA A 236 6.52 5.41 -0.31
C ALA A 236 6.94 6.80 0.17
N TYR A 237 7.05 7.01 1.48
CA TYR A 237 7.51 8.23 2.15
C TYR A 237 8.34 7.86 3.39
N PRO A 238 9.19 8.79 3.88
CA PRO A 238 10.03 8.53 5.05
C PRO A 238 9.17 8.29 6.31
N PRO A 239 9.23 7.09 6.93
CA PRO A 239 8.42 6.81 8.12
C PRO A 239 8.87 7.62 9.35
N ASP A 240 10.15 7.99 9.44
CA ASP A 240 10.73 8.81 10.51
C ASP A 240 10.20 10.24 10.53
N LEU A 241 9.62 10.70 9.45
CA LEU A 241 9.01 12.03 9.39
C LEU A 241 7.74 12.15 10.25
N LEU A 242 7.03 11.04 10.47
CA LEU A 242 5.75 10.98 11.16
C LEU A 242 5.83 10.52 12.62
N THR A 243 7.01 10.15 13.10
CA THR A 243 7.22 9.68 14.47
C THR A 243 8.58 10.14 15.01
N GLU A 244 8.70 10.23 16.34
CA GLU A 244 9.98 10.44 17.03
C GLU A 244 10.49 9.16 17.71
N GLY A 245 9.67 8.12 17.70
CA GLY A 245 10.00 6.84 18.36
C GLY A 245 10.72 5.87 17.45
N SER A 246 10.93 4.66 17.96
CA SER A 246 11.51 3.51 17.26
C SER A 246 10.52 2.73 16.41
N MET A 247 9.24 3.13 16.41
CA MET A 247 8.15 2.49 15.67
C MET A 247 7.48 3.49 14.73
N VAL A 248 6.91 2.97 13.65
CA VAL A 248 6.09 3.78 12.74
C VAL A 248 4.88 4.38 13.43
N ASP A 249 4.40 5.49 12.90
CA ASP A 249 3.21 6.17 13.41
C ASP A 249 1.94 5.29 13.31
N PRO A 250 0.95 5.53 14.18
CA PRO A 250 -0.24 4.68 14.25
C PRO A 250 -1.14 4.76 13.00
N LEU A 251 -1.19 5.90 12.31
CA LEU A 251 -2.03 6.06 11.13
C LEU A 251 -1.44 5.33 9.92
N SER A 252 -0.13 5.44 9.70
CA SER A 252 0.55 4.66 8.65
C SER A 252 0.54 3.17 8.96
N LEU A 253 0.67 2.79 10.23
CA LEU A 253 0.52 1.39 10.66
C LEU A 253 -0.87 0.84 10.31
N TYR A 254 -1.93 1.58 10.66
CA TYR A 254 -3.29 1.25 10.26
C TYR A 254 -3.39 1.04 8.74
N LEU A 255 -2.88 1.99 7.94
CA LEU A 255 -2.94 1.93 6.49
C LEU A 255 -2.16 0.75 5.89
N SER A 256 -1.06 0.33 6.52
CA SER A 256 -0.25 -0.81 6.07
C SER A 256 -0.94 -2.15 6.29
N LEU A 257 -1.74 -2.27 7.36
CA LEU A 257 -2.38 -3.52 7.79
C LEU A 257 -3.89 -3.59 7.51
N ARG A 258 -4.54 -2.51 7.09
CA ARG A 258 -6.01 -2.43 6.93
C ARG A 258 -6.62 -3.42 5.94
N THR A 259 -5.79 -4.08 5.12
CA THR A 259 -6.22 -5.12 4.17
C THR A 259 -5.98 -6.54 4.71
N SER A 260 -5.59 -6.67 5.97
CA SER A 260 -5.48 -7.97 6.63
C SER A 260 -6.84 -8.68 6.65
N THR A 261 -6.82 -9.99 6.46
CA THR A 261 -8.01 -10.84 6.55
C THR A 261 -8.18 -11.48 7.94
N ASP A 262 -7.27 -11.19 8.88
CA ASP A 262 -7.38 -11.66 10.27
C ASP A 262 -8.24 -10.67 11.07
N ASP A 263 -9.39 -11.13 11.56
CA ASP A 263 -10.36 -10.34 12.32
C ASP A 263 -9.75 -9.75 13.60
N ARG A 264 -8.80 -10.45 14.22
CA ARG A 264 -8.10 -9.96 15.42
C ARG A 264 -7.23 -8.75 15.08
N VAL A 265 -6.57 -8.77 13.92
CA VAL A 265 -5.80 -7.62 13.42
C VAL A 265 -6.74 -6.45 13.16
N GLN A 266 -7.87 -6.68 12.50
CA GLN A 266 -8.85 -5.61 12.22
C GLN A 266 -9.37 -4.97 13.51
N GLN A 267 -9.70 -5.78 14.51
CA GLN A 267 -10.15 -5.28 15.82
C GLN A 267 -9.07 -4.40 16.48
N GLN A 268 -7.81 -4.85 16.49
CA GLN A 268 -6.71 -4.08 17.08
C GLN A 268 -6.42 -2.78 16.32
N LEU A 269 -6.61 -2.77 15.00
CA LEU A 269 -6.47 -1.55 14.20
C LEU A 269 -7.58 -0.53 14.50
N GLU A 270 -8.80 -0.98 14.74
CA GLU A 270 -9.88 -0.10 15.16
C GLU A 270 -9.59 0.52 16.54
N ASP A 271 -9.11 -0.28 17.49
CA ASP A 271 -8.77 0.18 18.84
C ASP A 271 -7.58 1.15 18.78
N LEU A 272 -6.57 0.86 17.96
CA LEU A 272 -5.43 1.76 17.70
C LEU A 272 -5.89 3.17 17.26
N ILE A 273 -6.88 3.25 16.36
CA ILE A 273 -7.42 4.54 15.89
C ILE A 273 -8.22 5.25 16.98
N LYS A 274 -8.92 4.52 17.86
CA LYS A 274 -9.67 5.11 19.01
C LYS A 274 -8.74 5.76 20.04
N GLU A 275 -7.54 5.21 20.23
CA GLU A 275 -6.55 5.68 21.21
C GLU A 275 -5.78 6.94 20.75
N ILE A 276 -5.86 7.30 19.47
CA ILE A 276 -5.17 8.50 18.96
C ILE A 276 -5.75 9.75 19.61
N LYS A 277 -4.88 10.53 20.23
CA LYS A 277 -5.17 11.89 20.68
C LYS A 277 -5.08 12.84 19.51
N TRP A 278 -6.23 13.22 18.98
CA TRP A 278 -6.37 14.08 17.80
C TRP A 278 -6.10 15.55 18.09
#